data_617cf85abb3c2cbc773be1b397776447
#
_entry.id   617cf85abb3c2cbc773be1b397776447
#
_cell.length_a   1.000
_cell.length_b   1.000
_cell.length_c   1.000
_cell.angle_alpha   90.00
_cell.angle_beta   90.00
_cell.angle_gamma   90.00
#
_symmetry.space_group_name_H-M   'P 1'
#
loop_
_entity.id
_entity.type
_entity.pdbx_description
1 polymer ?
#
loop_
_entity_poly.entity_id
_entity_poly.type
_entity_poly.pdbx_seq_one_letter_code
_entity_poly.pdbx_strand_id
1 'polypeptide(L)'
;MAKILGIGNAVLDIILTVPHHPKEDEEIRASKKAISTGGNVNNTLYVLNQLGHETSICTTTATDNESKQLVTGLKERGILTEHIQKFIQGYTPSSFITLNSENGHRTIVHYRDLPEISFDHFAKIEIEQYDWLHFEGRNLDNLPGMLNIAKTFLSEQPISLEVEKPRENIEALFSQANLLIFSHHYASEKGFTDGKALLEHIKTNTPNSNLVCTWGNRGVWYATPGGKVEHIEAELVTPVVDTLGAGDTFNAALIHHLILKIPLAEAVIEANHFAAQKCRQPGLDNLLEMKTGKKPLSNIKQLSNAKTLVVDAEGGNRSIVLIKYEDTVKAYLNNCPHQNVPLNEAYKIDVNPFEKTMKCSVHDAFFKIEDGLCVDGPCWNESLETVDIVIDESGDIYLA
;
A
#
# COMPACT_ATOMS: atom_id res chain seq x y z
N MET A 1 13.34 -8.34 0.75
CA MET A 1 13.37 -6.96 0.22
C MET A 1 13.90 -7.04 -1.19
N ALA A 2 13.19 -6.52 -2.18
CA ALA A 2 13.60 -6.49 -3.59
C ALA A 2 13.71 -5.04 -4.05
N LYS A 3 14.49 -4.80 -5.11
CA LYS A 3 14.62 -3.51 -5.78
C LYS A 3 13.70 -3.47 -6.99
N ILE A 4 12.82 -2.47 -7.06
CA ILE A 4 11.79 -2.37 -8.10
C ILE A 4 11.92 -1.03 -8.82
N LEU A 5 12.02 -1.06 -10.15
CA LEU A 5 11.96 0.12 -10.99
C LEU A 5 10.57 0.22 -11.64
N GLY A 6 9.88 1.32 -11.36
CA GLY A 6 8.63 1.69 -12.05
C GLY A 6 8.90 2.70 -13.16
N ILE A 7 8.38 2.45 -14.35
CA ILE A 7 8.53 3.30 -15.52
C ILE A 7 7.13 3.78 -15.95
N GLY A 8 6.86 5.06 -15.76
CA GLY A 8 5.56 5.62 -16.10
C GLY A 8 5.36 7.04 -15.59
N ASN A 9 4.11 7.38 -15.30
CA ASN A 9 3.73 8.75 -14.97
C ASN A 9 3.73 9.00 -13.46
N ALA A 10 4.26 10.16 -13.07
CA ALA A 10 4.01 10.79 -11.80
C ALA A 10 3.39 12.18 -12.04
N VAL A 11 2.37 12.51 -11.28
CA VAL A 11 1.62 13.77 -11.41
C VAL A 11 1.42 14.43 -10.06
N LEU A 12 1.22 15.75 -10.07
CA LEU A 12 0.79 16.48 -8.90
C LEU A 12 -0.74 16.57 -8.91
N ASP A 13 -1.42 15.95 -7.97
CA ASP A 13 -2.86 15.98 -7.83
C ASP A 13 -3.28 17.13 -6.90
N ILE A 14 -4.05 18.07 -7.43
CA ILE A 14 -4.63 19.20 -6.71
C ILE A 14 -6.12 18.90 -6.51
N ILE A 15 -6.49 18.54 -5.28
CA ILE A 15 -7.82 18.03 -4.95
C ILE A 15 -8.61 19.14 -4.21
N LEU A 16 -9.76 19.50 -4.75
CA LEU A 16 -10.71 20.44 -4.16
C LEU A 16 -11.98 19.70 -3.75
N THR A 17 -12.29 19.70 -2.46
CA THR A 17 -13.57 19.15 -1.97
C THR A 17 -14.66 20.21 -2.11
N VAL A 18 -15.70 19.88 -2.86
CA VAL A 18 -16.81 20.78 -3.22
C VAL A 18 -18.16 20.15 -2.86
N PRO A 19 -19.21 20.93 -2.58
CA PRO A 19 -20.54 20.40 -2.27
C PRO A 19 -21.20 19.67 -3.45
N HIS A 20 -20.90 20.09 -4.67
CA HIS A 20 -21.34 19.47 -5.94
C HIS A 20 -20.32 19.81 -7.03
N HIS A 21 -20.37 19.14 -8.18
CA HIS A 21 -19.51 19.47 -9.31
C HIS A 21 -19.93 20.83 -9.91
N PRO A 22 -18.95 21.72 -10.21
CA PRO A 22 -19.25 23.01 -10.84
C PRO A 22 -20.00 22.83 -12.15
N LYS A 23 -21.03 23.64 -12.37
CA LYS A 23 -21.66 23.79 -13.67
C LYS A 23 -20.94 24.85 -14.48
N GLU A 24 -21.24 24.94 -15.76
CA GLU A 24 -20.77 26.02 -16.61
C GLU A 24 -21.20 27.38 -16.03
N ASP A 25 -20.29 28.36 -16.01
CA ASP A 25 -20.46 29.70 -15.43
C ASP A 25 -20.78 29.73 -13.91
N GLU A 26 -20.55 28.65 -13.18
CA GLU A 26 -20.78 28.60 -11.73
C GLU A 26 -19.48 28.87 -10.94
N GLU A 27 -19.54 29.81 -10.00
CA GLU A 27 -18.52 29.97 -8.96
C GLU A 27 -18.93 29.23 -7.67
N ILE A 28 -18.14 28.24 -7.27
CA ILE A 28 -18.36 27.52 -6.00
C ILE A 28 -17.15 27.60 -5.10
N ARG A 29 -17.39 27.53 -3.78
CA ARG A 29 -16.32 27.53 -2.79
C ARG A 29 -15.99 26.13 -2.34
N ALA A 30 -14.73 25.72 -2.52
CA ALA A 30 -14.21 24.48 -1.96
C ALA A 30 -14.11 24.57 -0.44
N SER A 31 -14.52 23.51 0.25
CA SER A 31 -14.41 23.35 1.71
C SER A 31 -13.03 22.87 2.15
N LYS A 32 -12.29 22.18 1.26
CA LYS A 32 -10.95 21.65 1.54
C LYS A 32 -10.10 21.68 0.27
N LYS A 33 -8.80 21.95 0.43
CA LYS A 33 -7.77 21.76 -0.59
C LYS A 33 -6.74 20.76 -0.09
N ALA A 34 -6.39 19.79 -0.90
CA ALA A 34 -5.26 18.88 -0.67
C ALA A 34 -4.36 18.85 -1.90
N ILE A 35 -3.08 18.63 -1.69
CA ILE A 35 -2.10 18.39 -2.75
C ILE A 35 -1.42 17.06 -2.43
N SER A 36 -1.34 16.17 -3.41
CA SER A 36 -0.69 14.87 -3.25
C SER A 36 0.03 14.46 -4.54
N THR A 37 0.89 13.48 -4.44
CA THR A 37 1.47 12.84 -5.62
C THR A 37 0.53 11.76 -6.13
N GLY A 38 0.30 11.72 -7.44
CA GLY A 38 -0.54 10.76 -8.15
C GLY A 38 0.21 10.10 -9.30
N GLY A 39 -0.52 9.32 -10.09
CA GLY A 39 -0.01 8.52 -11.20
C GLY A 39 0.08 7.03 -10.83
N ASN A 40 -0.33 6.15 -11.76
CA ASN A 40 -0.47 4.72 -11.49
C ASN A 40 0.83 4.09 -10.99
N VAL A 41 1.94 4.31 -11.73
CA VAL A 41 3.25 3.78 -11.33
C VAL A 41 3.69 4.35 -9.98
N ASN A 42 3.54 5.65 -9.74
CA ASN A 42 3.89 6.24 -8.45
C ASN A 42 3.10 5.60 -7.29
N ASN A 43 1.80 5.43 -7.47
CA ASN A 43 0.94 4.80 -6.44
C ASN A 43 1.33 3.34 -6.21
N THR A 44 1.57 2.56 -7.28
CA THR A 44 2.04 1.18 -7.21
C THR A 44 3.37 1.08 -6.46
N LEU A 45 4.35 1.96 -6.77
CA LEU A 45 5.64 2.00 -6.09
C LEU A 45 5.53 2.39 -4.62
N TYR A 46 4.64 3.33 -4.29
CA TYR A 46 4.40 3.73 -2.90
C TYR A 46 3.85 2.57 -2.06
N VAL A 47 2.90 1.82 -2.60
CA VAL A 47 2.38 0.63 -1.91
C VAL A 47 3.44 -0.46 -1.79
N LEU A 48 4.25 -0.70 -2.85
CA LEU A 48 5.39 -1.62 -2.79
C LEU A 48 6.45 -1.20 -1.75
N ASN A 49 6.67 0.10 -1.59
CA ASN A 49 7.57 0.61 -0.54
C ASN A 49 7.02 0.31 0.86
N GLN A 50 5.73 0.53 1.09
CA GLN A 50 5.08 0.12 2.35
C GLN A 50 5.19 -1.41 2.58
N LEU A 51 5.13 -2.23 1.53
CA LEU A 51 5.32 -3.69 1.59
C LEU A 51 6.79 -4.12 1.80
N GLY A 52 7.70 -3.16 2.05
CA GLY A 52 9.10 -3.40 2.44
C GLY A 52 10.07 -3.58 1.27
N HIS A 53 9.73 -3.10 0.08
CA HIS A 53 10.64 -3.09 -1.07
C HIS A 53 11.34 -1.73 -1.23
N GLU A 54 12.53 -1.73 -1.85
CA GLU A 54 13.19 -0.53 -2.34
C GLU A 54 12.61 -0.17 -3.72
N THR A 55 12.08 1.04 -3.87
CA THR A 55 11.39 1.45 -5.09
C THR A 55 12.04 2.67 -5.71
N SER A 56 12.25 2.64 -7.02
CA SER A 56 12.77 3.75 -7.84
C SER A 56 11.77 4.08 -8.95
N ILE A 57 11.65 5.35 -9.30
CA ILE A 57 10.76 5.80 -10.38
C ILE A 57 11.54 6.40 -11.55
N CYS A 58 11.21 5.94 -12.76
CA CYS A 58 11.62 6.56 -14.03
C CYS A 58 10.41 7.31 -14.60
N THR A 59 10.43 8.64 -14.52
CA THR A 59 9.34 9.53 -14.93
C THR A 59 9.90 10.85 -15.44
N THR A 60 9.01 11.76 -15.88
CA THR A 60 9.39 13.10 -16.35
C THR A 60 8.80 14.19 -15.46
N THR A 61 9.54 15.28 -15.30
CA THR A 61 9.09 16.48 -14.60
C THR A 61 9.71 17.73 -15.23
N ALA A 62 9.10 18.90 -15.03
CA ALA A 62 9.70 20.18 -15.37
C ALA A 62 10.70 20.63 -14.31
N THR A 63 11.14 21.90 -14.39
CA THR A 63 11.95 22.58 -13.39
C THR A 63 11.17 23.67 -12.64
N ASP A 64 9.86 23.59 -12.65
CA ASP A 64 8.90 24.51 -12.02
C ASP A 64 8.75 24.26 -10.49
N ASN A 65 7.86 25.00 -9.84
CA ASN A 65 7.60 24.83 -8.41
C ASN A 65 6.82 23.55 -8.10
N GLU A 66 5.94 23.16 -8.99
CA GLU A 66 5.17 21.90 -8.96
C GLU A 66 6.09 20.69 -8.97
N SER A 67 7.18 20.75 -9.74
CA SER A 67 8.25 19.75 -9.76
C SER A 67 8.86 19.53 -8.37
N LYS A 68 9.12 20.62 -7.63
CA LYS A 68 9.68 20.51 -6.27
C LYS A 68 8.72 19.81 -5.32
N GLN A 69 7.43 20.14 -5.42
CA GLN A 69 6.39 19.49 -4.60
C GLN A 69 6.26 18.02 -4.96
N LEU A 70 6.20 17.69 -6.27
CA LEU A 70 6.13 16.31 -6.74
C LEU A 70 7.34 15.48 -6.25
N VAL A 71 8.57 15.97 -6.46
CA VAL A 71 9.80 15.25 -6.07
C VAL A 71 9.89 15.12 -4.54
N THR A 72 9.47 16.13 -3.79
CA THR A 72 9.41 16.05 -2.31
C THR A 72 8.43 14.98 -1.88
N GLY A 73 7.22 14.97 -2.42
CA GLY A 73 6.22 13.97 -2.07
C GLY A 73 6.62 12.54 -2.47
N LEU A 74 7.33 12.35 -3.61
CA LEU A 74 7.91 11.04 -3.96
C LEU A 74 8.92 10.56 -2.91
N LYS A 75 9.81 11.45 -2.46
CA LYS A 75 10.81 11.13 -1.43
C LYS A 75 10.19 10.86 -0.07
N GLU A 76 9.16 11.61 0.32
CA GLU A 76 8.39 11.38 1.56
C GLU A 76 7.70 10.00 1.55
N ARG A 77 7.34 9.51 0.36
CA ARG A 77 6.84 8.15 0.13
C ARG A 77 7.93 7.07 0.07
N GLY A 78 9.19 7.43 0.29
CA GLY A 78 10.34 6.51 0.24
C GLY A 78 10.75 6.08 -1.17
N ILE A 79 10.24 6.75 -2.22
CA ILE A 79 10.55 6.43 -3.62
C ILE A 79 11.83 7.14 -4.04
N LEU A 80 12.81 6.40 -4.55
CA LEU A 80 14.05 6.93 -5.09
C LEU A 80 13.79 7.66 -6.42
N THR A 81 14.43 8.82 -6.61
CA THR A 81 14.11 9.80 -7.66
C THR A 81 15.26 10.10 -8.63
N GLU A 82 16.29 9.27 -8.62
CA GLU A 82 17.52 9.45 -9.45
C GLU A 82 17.26 9.33 -10.95
N HIS A 83 16.21 8.61 -11.35
CA HIS A 83 15.88 8.38 -12.77
C HIS A 83 14.80 9.33 -13.31
N ILE A 84 14.56 10.46 -12.63
CA ILE A 84 13.65 11.49 -13.16
C ILE A 84 14.34 12.25 -14.29
N GLN A 85 13.75 12.20 -15.50
CA GLN A 85 14.13 13.04 -16.63
C GLN A 85 13.52 14.44 -16.46
N LYS A 86 14.38 15.47 -16.32
CA LYS A 86 13.95 16.85 -16.11
C LYS A 86 14.00 17.66 -17.41
N PHE A 87 12.93 18.41 -17.64
CA PHE A 87 12.82 19.34 -18.77
C PHE A 87 12.83 20.78 -18.29
N ILE A 88 13.61 21.63 -18.97
CA ILE A 88 13.72 23.07 -18.63
C ILE A 88 12.45 23.83 -19.10
N GLN A 89 11.82 23.37 -20.18
CA GLN A 89 10.61 23.96 -20.73
C GLN A 89 9.41 23.05 -20.43
N GLY A 90 8.23 23.67 -20.34
CA GLY A 90 6.99 23.00 -20.00
C GLY A 90 6.66 23.02 -18.51
N TYR A 91 5.58 22.37 -18.14
CA TYR A 91 5.06 22.32 -16.77
C TYR A 91 4.94 20.89 -16.28
N THR A 92 5.21 20.69 -14.99
CA THR A 92 5.05 19.38 -14.33
C THR A 92 3.61 18.89 -14.49
N PRO A 93 3.42 17.63 -14.93
CA PRO A 93 2.08 17.07 -15.12
C PRO A 93 1.23 17.21 -13.86
N SER A 94 0.03 17.74 -13.99
CA SER A 94 -0.86 18.02 -12.88
C SER A 94 -2.29 17.58 -13.17
N SER A 95 -2.98 17.09 -12.15
CA SER A 95 -4.42 16.79 -12.21
C SER A 95 -5.16 17.74 -11.29
N PHE A 96 -6.20 18.37 -11.80
CA PHE A 96 -7.14 19.18 -11.02
C PHE A 96 -8.38 18.33 -10.77
N ILE A 97 -8.62 18.00 -9.50
CA ILE A 97 -9.63 17.03 -9.10
C ILE A 97 -10.68 17.74 -8.25
N THR A 98 -11.94 17.72 -8.68
CA THR A 98 -13.07 18.08 -7.85
C THR A 98 -13.66 16.83 -7.21
N LEU A 99 -13.72 16.80 -5.88
CA LEU A 99 -14.30 15.73 -5.08
C LEU A 99 -15.62 16.21 -4.47
N ASN A 100 -16.73 15.59 -4.86
CA ASN A 100 -18.04 15.89 -4.30
C ASN A 100 -18.14 15.33 -2.87
N SER A 101 -18.40 16.21 -1.89
CA SER A 101 -18.47 15.83 -0.47
C SER A 101 -19.72 15.02 -0.11
N GLU A 102 -20.79 15.07 -0.93
CA GLU A 102 -22.04 14.37 -0.64
C GLU A 102 -22.02 12.89 -1.07
N ASN A 103 -21.37 12.59 -2.20
CA ASN A 103 -21.42 11.25 -2.79
C ASN A 103 -20.05 10.64 -3.10
N GLY A 104 -18.94 11.36 -2.85
CA GLY A 104 -17.58 10.90 -3.10
C GLY A 104 -17.19 10.80 -4.58
N HIS A 105 -18.05 11.22 -5.51
CA HIS A 105 -17.73 11.22 -6.93
C HIS A 105 -16.68 12.30 -7.24
N ARG A 106 -15.90 12.06 -8.27
CA ARG A 106 -14.83 12.97 -8.69
C ARG A 106 -14.88 13.26 -10.18
N THR A 107 -14.41 14.46 -10.53
CA THR A 107 -14.11 14.83 -11.91
C THR A 107 -12.66 15.26 -11.97
N ILE A 108 -11.92 14.77 -12.96
CA ILE A 108 -10.49 14.97 -13.11
C ILE A 108 -10.22 15.70 -14.42
N VAL A 109 -9.49 16.81 -14.34
CA VAL A 109 -8.93 17.51 -15.49
C VAL A 109 -7.42 17.36 -15.42
N HIS A 110 -6.83 16.64 -16.38
CA HIS A 110 -5.40 16.39 -16.42
C HIS A 110 -4.72 17.31 -17.42
N TYR A 111 -3.61 17.92 -17.00
CA TYR A 111 -2.75 18.74 -17.84
C TYR A 111 -1.36 18.13 -17.96
N ARG A 112 -0.87 18.05 -19.20
CA ARG A 112 0.48 17.61 -19.52
C ARG A 112 0.92 18.24 -20.83
N ASP A 113 2.05 18.91 -20.83
CA ASP A 113 2.75 19.44 -22.02
C ASP A 113 4.19 18.93 -22.14
N LEU A 114 4.68 18.18 -21.14
CA LEU A 114 6.00 17.57 -21.18
C LEU A 114 6.03 16.35 -22.10
N PRO A 115 7.15 16.13 -22.80
CA PRO A 115 7.42 14.85 -23.44
C PRO A 115 7.35 13.70 -22.43
N GLU A 116 7.05 12.51 -22.91
CA GLU A 116 7.22 11.28 -22.14
C GLU A 116 8.71 10.96 -21.98
N ILE A 117 9.05 9.98 -21.12
CA ILE A 117 10.41 9.50 -20.94
C ILE A 117 11.01 9.10 -22.27
N SER A 118 12.19 9.65 -22.60
CA SER A 118 12.88 9.26 -23.82
C SER A 118 13.57 7.91 -23.69
N PHE A 119 13.65 7.19 -24.78
CA PHE A 119 14.42 5.94 -24.87
C PHE A 119 15.87 6.15 -24.43
N ASP A 120 16.54 7.23 -24.88
CA ASP A 120 17.92 7.56 -24.54
C ASP A 120 18.14 7.80 -23.02
N HIS A 121 17.11 8.30 -22.32
CA HIS A 121 17.18 8.46 -20.88
C HIS A 121 17.09 7.11 -20.17
N PHE A 122 16.13 6.28 -20.54
CA PHE A 122 15.95 4.93 -20.00
C PHE A 122 17.18 4.04 -20.25
N ALA A 123 17.78 4.11 -21.46
CA ALA A 123 18.93 3.31 -21.84
C ALA A 123 20.21 3.59 -21.02
N LYS A 124 20.23 4.66 -20.21
CA LYS A 124 21.34 4.98 -19.28
C LYS A 124 21.17 4.36 -17.90
N ILE A 125 20.03 3.77 -17.63
CA ILE A 125 19.76 3.16 -16.33
C ILE A 125 20.38 1.76 -16.31
N GLU A 126 21.14 1.45 -15.27
CA GLU A 126 21.64 0.09 -15.02
C GLU A 126 20.49 -0.78 -14.50
N ILE A 127 19.65 -1.27 -15.44
CA ILE A 127 18.42 -1.99 -15.10
C ILE A 127 18.66 -3.36 -14.46
N GLU A 128 19.86 -3.94 -14.64
CA GLU A 128 20.26 -5.22 -14.08
C GLU A 128 20.34 -5.24 -12.55
N GLN A 129 20.44 -4.05 -11.93
CA GLN A 129 20.44 -3.92 -10.46
C GLN A 129 19.04 -4.10 -9.83
N TYR A 130 17.98 -4.12 -10.65
CA TYR A 130 16.61 -4.25 -10.19
C TYR A 130 16.12 -5.71 -10.29
N ASP A 131 15.37 -6.13 -9.28
CA ASP A 131 14.77 -7.46 -9.23
C ASP A 131 13.44 -7.54 -10.01
N TRP A 132 12.82 -6.38 -10.31
CA TRP A 132 11.55 -6.28 -11.03
C TRP A 132 11.43 -4.94 -11.76
N LEU A 133 10.94 -4.97 -13.01
CA LEU A 133 10.56 -3.76 -13.76
C LEU A 133 9.04 -3.73 -13.96
N HIS A 134 8.42 -2.61 -13.61
CA HIS A 134 6.99 -2.36 -13.80
C HIS A 134 6.77 -1.20 -14.75
N PHE A 135 6.16 -1.46 -15.90
CA PHE A 135 5.87 -0.46 -16.94
C PHE A 135 4.38 -0.11 -16.95
N GLU A 136 4.08 1.19 -17.06
CA GLU A 136 2.77 1.68 -17.45
C GLU A 136 2.62 1.64 -18.98
N GLY A 137 1.52 1.10 -19.50
CA GLY A 137 1.24 0.94 -20.93
C GLY A 137 0.90 2.26 -21.61
N ARG A 138 1.87 3.15 -21.66
CA ARG A 138 1.83 4.48 -22.28
C ARG A 138 3.13 4.75 -23.01
N ASN A 139 3.31 5.94 -23.62
CA ASN A 139 4.56 6.34 -24.25
C ASN A 139 4.97 5.39 -25.40
N LEU A 140 4.03 5.05 -26.27
CA LEU A 140 4.22 4.02 -27.29
C LEU A 140 5.29 4.35 -28.34
N ASP A 141 5.75 5.60 -28.41
CA ASP A 141 6.90 5.99 -29.25
C ASP A 141 8.24 5.44 -28.69
N ASN A 142 8.37 5.29 -27.37
CA ASN A 142 9.61 4.87 -26.73
C ASN A 142 9.49 3.50 -26.01
N LEU A 143 8.30 3.14 -25.53
CA LEU A 143 8.06 1.91 -24.76
C LEU A 143 8.52 0.63 -25.48
N PRO A 144 8.32 0.47 -26.82
CA PRO A 144 8.83 -0.71 -27.53
C PRO A 144 10.34 -0.89 -27.38
N GLY A 145 11.09 0.19 -27.53
CA GLY A 145 12.55 0.19 -27.36
C GLY A 145 12.97 -0.14 -25.93
N MET A 146 12.29 0.44 -24.94
CA MET A 146 12.57 0.20 -23.51
C MET A 146 12.31 -1.26 -23.12
N LEU A 147 11.19 -1.84 -23.55
CA LEU A 147 10.86 -3.24 -23.30
C LEU A 147 11.84 -4.19 -24.01
N ASN A 148 12.29 -3.83 -25.22
CA ASN A 148 13.28 -4.63 -25.94
C ASN A 148 14.63 -4.64 -25.21
N ILE A 149 15.11 -3.49 -24.71
CA ILE A 149 16.31 -3.41 -23.87
C ILE A 149 16.10 -4.27 -22.61
N ALA A 150 15.00 -4.06 -21.89
CA ALA A 150 14.72 -4.82 -20.67
C ALA A 150 14.75 -6.32 -20.95
N LYS A 151 14.08 -6.81 -21.98
CA LYS A 151 14.07 -8.22 -22.36
C LYS A 151 15.45 -8.75 -22.80
N THR A 152 16.30 -7.89 -23.34
CA THR A 152 17.65 -8.28 -23.80
C THR A 152 18.63 -8.40 -22.66
N PHE A 153 18.60 -7.51 -21.69
CA PHE A 153 19.57 -7.46 -20.59
C PHE A 153 19.11 -8.20 -19.34
N LEU A 154 17.78 -8.35 -19.14
CA LEU A 154 17.23 -9.09 -18.00
C LEU A 154 16.99 -10.54 -18.41
N SER A 155 17.71 -11.47 -17.79
CA SER A 155 17.59 -12.91 -18.08
C SER A 155 16.51 -13.60 -17.24
N GLU A 156 16.36 -13.19 -16.00
CA GLU A 156 15.47 -13.81 -15.00
C GLU A 156 14.50 -12.84 -14.33
N GLN A 157 14.83 -11.56 -14.36
CA GLN A 157 14.02 -10.53 -13.69
C GLN A 157 12.69 -10.32 -14.44
N PRO A 158 11.57 -10.42 -13.74
CA PRO A 158 10.27 -10.27 -14.39
C PRO A 158 10.00 -8.83 -14.82
N ILE A 159 9.29 -8.71 -15.96
CA ILE A 159 8.77 -7.46 -16.49
C ILE A 159 7.25 -7.53 -16.40
N SER A 160 6.63 -6.54 -15.75
CA SER A 160 5.18 -6.34 -15.76
C SER A 160 4.78 -5.13 -16.59
N LEU A 161 3.67 -5.24 -17.30
CA LEU A 161 3.06 -4.16 -18.09
C LEU A 161 1.60 -3.97 -17.66
N GLU A 162 1.31 -2.80 -17.11
CA GLU A 162 -0.06 -2.37 -16.83
C GLU A 162 -0.70 -1.78 -18.08
N VAL A 163 -1.88 -2.25 -18.43
CA VAL A 163 -2.66 -1.82 -19.60
C VAL A 163 -4.00 -1.25 -19.12
N GLU A 164 -3.98 0.02 -18.72
CA GLU A 164 -5.17 0.70 -18.19
C GLU A 164 -6.14 1.11 -19.30
N LYS A 165 -5.62 1.65 -20.42
CA LYS A 165 -6.41 2.23 -21.51
C LYS A 165 -5.95 1.71 -22.85
N PRO A 166 -6.85 1.57 -23.83
CA PRO A 166 -6.44 1.24 -25.19
C PRO A 166 -5.60 2.38 -25.79
N ARG A 167 -4.52 1.99 -26.42
CA ARG A 167 -3.65 2.87 -27.19
C ARG A 167 -3.33 2.18 -28.52
N GLU A 168 -3.12 2.95 -29.54
CA GLU A 168 -2.78 2.41 -30.86
C GLU A 168 -1.52 1.56 -30.79
N ASN A 169 -1.57 0.34 -31.32
CA ASN A 169 -0.47 -0.63 -31.38
C ASN A 169 0.08 -1.17 -30.02
N ILE A 170 -0.61 -0.94 -28.89
CA ILE A 170 -0.15 -1.45 -27.58
C ILE A 170 -0.09 -2.99 -27.54
N GLU A 171 -0.96 -3.66 -28.29
CA GLU A 171 -1.06 -5.13 -28.33
C GLU A 171 0.23 -5.79 -28.84
N ALA A 172 0.99 -5.09 -29.69
CA ALA A 172 2.28 -5.58 -30.20
C ALA A 172 3.34 -5.76 -29.09
N LEU A 173 3.13 -5.13 -27.92
CA LEU A 173 4.06 -5.17 -26.79
C LEU A 173 3.77 -6.28 -25.80
N PHE A 174 2.60 -6.90 -25.85
CA PHE A 174 2.17 -7.85 -24.82
C PHE A 174 3.09 -9.06 -24.66
N SER A 175 3.65 -9.57 -25.78
CA SER A 175 4.60 -10.69 -25.74
C SER A 175 5.97 -10.34 -25.12
N GLN A 176 6.21 -9.08 -24.78
CA GLN A 176 7.47 -8.63 -24.20
C GLN A 176 7.44 -8.60 -22.66
N ALA A 177 6.27 -8.76 -22.03
CA ALA A 177 6.10 -8.77 -20.57
C ALA A 177 5.81 -10.18 -20.04
N ASN A 178 6.33 -10.46 -18.83
CA ASN A 178 6.06 -11.72 -18.12
C ASN A 178 4.71 -11.70 -17.38
N LEU A 179 4.24 -10.48 -17.04
CA LEU A 179 2.97 -10.23 -16.39
C LEU A 179 2.25 -9.08 -17.10
N LEU A 180 1.03 -9.35 -17.57
CA LEU A 180 0.14 -8.35 -18.15
C LEU A 180 -1.03 -8.10 -17.20
N ILE A 181 -1.24 -6.83 -16.84
CA ILE A 181 -2.32 -6.43 -15.94
C ILE A 181 -3.25 -5.48 -16.68
N PHE A 182 -4.44 -5.96 -17.00
CA PHE A 182 -5.47 -5.21 -17.72
C PHE A 182 -6.51 -4.64 -16.77
N SER A 183 -6.97 -3.43 -17.07
CA SER A 183 -8.14 -2.84 -16.41
C SER A 183 -9.44 -3.24 -17.12
N HIS A 184 -10.58 -3.17 -16.41
CA HIS A 184 -11.90 -3.28 -17.03
C HIS A 184 -12.15 -2.17 -18.08
N HIS A 185 -11.50 -1.01 -17.91
CA HIS A 185 -11.64 0.10 -18.84
C HIS A 185 -11.06 -0.26 -20.21
N TYR A 186 -9.81 -0.80 -20.24
CA TYR A 186 -9.21 -1.33 -21.46
C TYR A 186 -10.12 -2.38 -22.12
N ALA A 187 -10.58 -3.36 -21.34
CA ALA A 187 -11.41 -4.43 -21.85
C ALA A 187 -12.72 -3.93 -22.46
N SER A 188 -13.43 -3.03 -21.75
CA SER A 188 -14.71 -2.48 -22.18
C SER A 188 -14.57 -1.61 -23.45
N GLU A 189 -13.56 -0.77 -23.53
CA GLU A 189 -13.31 0.05 -24.74
C GLU A 189 -12.90 -0.79 -25.95
N LYS A 190 -12.29 -1.96 -25.74
CA LYS A 190 -12.02 -2.96 -26.79
C LYS A 190 -13.24 -3.84 -27.11
N GLY A 191 -14.39 -3.61 -26.47
CA GLY A 191 -15.63 -4.32 -26.74
C GLY A 191 -15.82 -5.65 -26.00
N PHE A 192 -14.96 -5.98 -25.03
CA PHE A 192 -15.10 -7.16 -24.22
C PHE A 192 -16.09 -6.93 -23.07
N THR A 193 -16.96 -7.89 -22.80
CA THR A 193 -18.01 -7.82 -21.78
C THR A 193 -17.54 -8.25 -20.38
N ASP A 194 -16.43 -8.95 -20.32
CA ASP A 194 -15.79 -9.43 -19.08
C ASP A 194 -14.31 -9.75 -19.29
N GLY A 195 -13.60 -9.97 -18.18
CA GLY A 195 -12.18 -10.27 -18.22
C GLY A 195 -11.86 -11.64 -18.82
N LYS A 196 -12.78 -12.61 -18.75
CA LYS A 196 -12.59 -13.92 -19.39
C LYS A 196 -12.45 -13.81 -20.89
N ALA A 197 -13.39 -13.11 -21.52
CA ALA A 197 -13.39 -12.91 -22.98
C ALA A 197 -12.12 -12.20 -23.44
N LEU A 198 -11.65 -11.17 -22.70
CA LEU A 198 -10.39 -10.50 -22.98
C LEU A 198 -9.21 -11.47 -22.86
N LEU A 199 -9.06 -12.16 -21.73
CA LEU A 199 -7.87 -12.99 -21.49
C LEU A 199 -7.83 -14.21 -22.43
N GLU A 200 -8.97 -14.80 -22.79
CA GLU A 200 -9.02 -15.86 -23.81
C GLU A 200 -8.58 -15.36 -25.20
N HIS A 201 -8.85 -14.09 -25.52
CA HIS A 201 -8.37 -13.46 -26.76
C HIS A 201 -6.86 -13.20 -26.71
N ILE A 202 -6.35 -12.65 -25.59
CA ILE A 202 -4.94 -12.24 -25.46
C ILE A 202 -3.99 -13.44 -25.36
N LYS A 203 -4.37 -14.50 -24.65
CA LYS A 203 -3.48 -15.63 -24.35
C LYS A 203 -2.91 -16.33 -25.56
N THR A 204 -3.58 -16.27 -26.71
CA THR A 204 -3.10 -16.88 -27.97
C THR A 204 -1.80 -16.23 -28.47
N ASN A 205 -1.64 -14.93 -28.21
CA ASN A 205 -0.48 -14.15 -28.64
C ASN A 205 0.55 -13.92 -27.52
N THR A 206 0.27 -14.41 -26.30
CA THR A 206 1.10 -14.22 -25.11
C THR A 206 1.31 -15.56 -24.35
N PRO A 207 1.81 -16.61 -25.00
CA PRO A 207 1.82 -17.97 -24.46
C PRO A 207 2.68 -18.12 -23.19
N ASN A 208 3.61 -17.18 -22.94
CA ASN A 208 4.56 -17.24 -21.84
C ASN A 208 4.27 -16.20 -20.72
N SER A 209 3.16 -15.46 -20.82
CA SER A 209 2.85 -14.40 -19.87
C SER A 209 1.76 -14.82 -18.89
N ASN A 210 1.90 -14.42 -17.64
CA ASN A 210 0.79 -14.36 -16.70
C ASN A 210 -0.15 -13.23 -17.10
N LEU A 211 -1.44 -13.50 -17.12
CA LEU A 211 -2.47 -12.56 -17.54
C LEU A 211 -3.42 -12.29 -16.37
N VAL A 212 -3.73 -11.03 -16.12
CA VAL A 212 -4.65 -10.60 -15.07
C VAL A 212 -5.54 -9.48 -15.62
N CYS A 213 -6.84 -9.52 -15.32
CA CYS A 213 -7.79 -8.47 -15.67
C CYS A 213 -8.64 -8.13 -14.46
N THR A 214 -8.48 -6.92 -13.91
CA THR A 214 -9.27 -6.41 -12.77
C THR A 214 -10.57 -5.80 -13.27
N TRP A 215 -11.68 -6.04 -12.54
CA TRP A 215 -13.01 -5.55 -12.92
C TRP A 215 -13.81 -4.93 -11.75
N GLY A 216 -13.14 -4.29 -10.83
CA GLY A 216 -13.78 -3.64 -9.68
C GLY A 216 -14.65 -4.60 -8.88
N ASN A 217 -15.93 -4.30 -8.70
CA ASN A 217 -16.86 -5.12 -7.92
C ASN A 217 -17.19 -6.50 -8.54
N ARG A 218 -16.74 -6.79 -9.76
CA ARG A 218 -16.83 -8.10 -10.39
C ARG A 218 -15.59 -8.96 -10.19
N GLY A 219 -14.61 -8.49 -9.43
CA GLY A 219 -13.40 -9.25 -9.09
C GLY A 219 -12.33 -9.25 -10.17
N VAL A 220 -11.65 -10.38 -10.32
CA VAL A 220 -10.43 -10.51 -11.11
C VAL A 220 -10.45 -11.80 -11.91
N TRP A 221 -10.14 -11.72 -13.20
CA TRP A 221 -9.83 -12.87 -14.05
C TRP A 221 -8.34 -13.00 -14.21
N TYR A 222 -7.82 -14.22 -14.23
CA TYR A 222 -6.41 -14.48 -14.41
C TYR A 222 -6.15 -15.77 -15.17
N ALA A 223 -4.98 -15.89 -15.78
CA ALA A 223 -4.49 -17.11 -16.42
C ALA A 223 -2.97 -17.21 -16.30
N THR A 224 -2.48 -18.40 -16.00
CA THR A 224 -1.05 -18.76 -16.12
C THR A 224 -0.72 -19.12 -17.57
N PRO A 225 0.57 -19.14 -17.97
CA PRO A 225 1.01 -19.63 -19.28
C PRO A 225 0.42 -21.01 -19.59
N GLY A 226 -0.31 -21.13 -20.72
CA GLY A 226 -0.97 -22.36 -21.12
C GLY A 226 -2.16 -22.80 -20.26
N GLY A 227 -2.47 -22.09 -19.18
CA GLY A 227 -3.57 -22.39 -18.27
C GLY A 227 -4.94 -21.94 -18.78
N LYS A 228 -5.99 -22.32 -18.05
CA LYS A 228 -7.34 -21.82 -18.27
C LYS A 228 -7.48 -20.45 -17.65
N VAL A 229 -8.46 -19.66 -18.15
CA VAL A 229 -8.87 -18.42 -17.48
C VAL A 229 -9.76 -18.77 -16.30
N GLU A 230 -9.32 -18.34 -15.13
CA GLU A 230 -10.02 -18.50 -13.85
C GLU A 230 -10.52 -17.15 -13.35
N HIS A 231 -11.44 -17.17 -12.36
CA HIS A 231 -12.09 -15.99 -11.81
C HIS A 231 -12.11 -16.03 -10.29
N ILE A 232 -11.86 -14.89 -9.69
CA ILE A 232 -12.00 -14.66 -8.25
C ILE A 232 -12.99 -13.50 -8.07
N GLU A 233 -14.04 -13.74 -7.30
CA GLU A 233 -15.03 -12.72 -6.96
C GLU A 233 -14.39 -11.57 -6.17
N ALA A 234 -14.95 -10.37 -6.31
CA ALA A 234 -14.53 -9.25 -5.48
C ALA A 234 -14.91 -9.47 -4.02
N GLU A 235 -14.02 -9.11 -3.11
CA GLU A 235 -14.38 -9.00 -1.70
C GLU A 235 -15.37 -7.84 -1.50
N LEU A 236 -16.48 -8.11 -0.82
CA LEU A 236 -17.47 -7.08 -0.53
C LEU A 236 -16.94 -6.10 0.52
N VAL A 237 -16.99 -4.82 0.17
CA VAL A 237 -16.61 -3.71 1.06
C VAL A 237 -17.82 -2.84 1.32
N THR A 238 -18.16 -2.67 2.61
CA THR A 238 -19.26 -1.80 3.03
C THR A 238 -18.88 -1.12 4.35
N PRO A 239 -18.86 0.21 4.43
CA PRO A 239 -19.01 1.14 3.31
C PRO A 239 -17.74 1.24 2.44
N VAL A 240 -17.89 1.58 1.17
CA VAL A 240 -16.78 2.01 0.32
C VAL A 240 -16.45 3.46 0.65
N VAL A 241 -15.20 3.72 1.07
CA VAL A 241 -14.72 5.07 1.45
C VAL A 241 -14.05 5.76 0.27
N ASP A 242 -13.10 5.07 -0.39
CA ASP A 242 -12.37 5.63 -1.52
C ASP A 242 -11.82 4.52 -2.42
N THR A 243 -12.15 4.56 -3.71
CA THR A 243 -11.66 3.59 -4.71
C THR A 243 -10.43 4.06 -5.49
N LEU A 244 -9.94 5.29 -5.24
CA LEU A 244 -8.77 5.82 -5.95
C LEU A 244 -7.52 5.05 -5.51
N GLY A 245 -6.75 4.56 -6.49
CA GLY A 245 -5.56 3.78 -6.23
C GLY A 245 -5.81 2.31 -5.85
N ALA A 246 -7.07 1.81 -5.88
CA ALA A 246 -7.36 0.40 -5.63
C ALA A 246 -6.71 -0.52 -6.67
N GLY A 247 -6.68 -0.12 -7.95
CA GLY A 247 -5.96 -0.82 -9.01
C GLY A 247 -4.45 -0.82 -8.78
N ASP A 248 -3.89 0.33 -8.39
CA ASP A 248 -2.46 0.47 -8.10
C ASP A 248 -2.07 -0.37 -6.88
N THR A 249 -2.95 -0.43 -5.87
CA THR A 249 -2.79 -1.28 -4.68
C THR A 249 -2.84 -2.76 -5.06
N PHE A 250 -3.77 -3.15 -5.94
CA PHE A 250 -3.82 -4.50 -6.49
C PHE A 250 -2.51 -4.85 -7.22
N ASN A 251 -2.04 -3.98 -8.12
CA ASN A 251 -0.80 -4.18 -8.88
C ASN A 251 0.40 -4.38 -7.93
N ALA A 252 0.52 -3.54 -6.92
CA ALA A 252 1.59 -3.62 -5.92
C ALA A 252 1.56 -4.92 -5.13
N ALA A 253 0.40 -5.31 -4.60
CA ALA A 253 0.25 -6.55 -3.84
C ALA A 253 0.50 -7.78 -4.72
N LEU A 254 0.04 -7.78 -5.97
CA LEU A 254 0.32 -8.86 -6.93
C LEU A 254 1.81 -9.00 -7.18
N ILE A 255 2.52 -7.91 -7.50
CA ILE A 255 3.96 -7.89 -7.71
C ILE A 255 4.69 -8.38 -6.45
N HIS A 256 4.31 -7.90 -5.27
CA HIS A 256 4.87 -8.31 -3.99
C HIS A 256 4.81 -9.83 -3.80
N HIS A 257 3.63 -10.44 -3.95
CA HIS A 257 3.47 -11.88 -3.77
C HIS A 257 4.21 -12.70 -4.82
N LEU A 258 4.28 -12.22 -6.07
CA LEU A 258 5.07 -12.88 -7.11
C LEU A 258 6.59 -12.79 -6.86
N ILE A 259 7.10 -11.70 -6.28
CA ILE A 259 8.49 -11.58 -5.79
C ILE A 259 8.77 -12.63 -4.70
N LEU A 260 7.81 -12.87 -3.82
CA LEU A 260 7.89 -13.92 -2.78
C LEU A 260 7.73 -15.35 -3.34
N LYS A 261 7.58 -15.49 -4.67
CA LYS A 261 7.39 -16.78 -5.36
C LYS A 261 6.07 -17.49 -5.00
N ILE A 262 5.09 -16.74 -4.53
CA ILE A 262 3.73 -17.24 -4.33
C ILE A 262 3.09 -17.53 -5.69
N PRO A 263 2.38 -18.67 -5.87
CA PRO A 263 1.69 -19.01 -7.11
C PRO A 263 0.70 -17.92 -7.54
N LEU A 264 0.52 -17.71 -8.86
CA LEU A 264 -0.34 -16.63 -9.38
C LEU A 264 -1.74 -16.63 -8.78
N ALA A 265 -2.36 -17.79 -8.63
CA ALA A 265 -3.71 -17.92 -8.08
C ALA A 265 -3.81 -17.32 -6.67
N GLU A 266 -2.89 -17.70 -5.79
CA GLU A 266 -2.82 -17.19 -4.42
C GLU A 266 -2.44 -15.70 -4.40
N ALA A 267 -1.46 -15.30 -5.23
CA ALA A 267 -1.06 -13.91 -5.36
C ALA A 267 -2.22 -12.99 -5.81
N VAL A 268 -3.09 -13.46 -6.70
CA VAL A 268 -4.28 -12.72 -7.15
C VAL A 268 -5.34 -12.64 -6.04
N ILE A 269 -5.52 -13.70 -5.23
CA ILE A 269 -6.43 -13.67 -4.07
C ILE A 269 -5.98 -12.61 -3.07
N GLU A 270 -4.70 -12.63 -2.69
CA GLU A 270 -4.14 -11.68 -1.74
C GLU A 270 -4.17 -10.24 -2.28
N ALA A 271 -3.88 -10.04 -3.57
CA ALA A 271 -3.97 -8.73 -4.20
C ALA A 271 -5.40 -8.19 -4.24
N ASN A 272 -6.39 -9.05 -4.52
CA ASN A 272 -7.81 -8.70 -4.51
C ASN A 272 -8.27 -8.28 -3.09
N HIS A 273 -7.87 -9.05 -2.08
CA HIS A 273 -8.11 -8.73 -0.67
C HIS A 273 -7.48 -7.37 -0.29
N PHE A 274 -6.22 -7.15 -0.63
CA PHE A 274 -5.52 -5.91 -0.29
C PHE A 274 -6.11 -4.68 -0.97
N ALA A 275 -6.53 -4.80 -2.24
CA ALA A 275 -7.27 -3.75 -2.95
C ALA A 275 -8.64 -3.45 -2.32
N ALA A 276 -9.34 -4.48 -1.83
CA ALA A 276 -10.60 -4.31 -1.11
C ALA A 276 -10.39 -3.59 0.23
N GLN A 277 -9.34 -3.94 0.98
CA GLN A 277 -8.97 -3.22 2.21
C GLN A 277 -8.69 -1.75 1.93
N LYS A 278 -7.95 -1.42 0.87
CA LYS A 278 -7.71 -0.02 0.46
C LYS A 278 -9.02 0.74 0.27
N CYS A 279 -10.06 0.13 -0.25
CA CYS A 279 -11.35 0.79 -0.46
C CYS A 279 -12.06 1.20 0.86
N ARG A 280 -11.60 0.75 2.01
CA ARG A 280 -12.14 1.10 3.35
C ARG A 280 -11.53 2.36 3.94
N GLN A 281 -10.50 2.95 3.32
CA GLN A 281 -9.84 4.17 3.81
C GLN A 281 -9.62 5.21 2.69
N PRO A 282 -9.46 6.49 3.02
CA PRO A 282 -9.03 7.50 2.06
C PRO A 282 -7.53 7.41 1.79
N GLY A 283 -7.12 7.59 0.53
CA GLY A 283 -5.72 7.61 0.13
C GLY A 283 -5.02 6.25 0.21
N LEU A 284 -3.69 6.28 0.20
CA LEU A 284 -2.82 5.10 0.15
C LEU A 284 -1.90 4.98 1.38
N ASP A 285 -2.04 5.87 2.36
CA ASP A 285 -1.15 5.88 3.52
C ASP A 285 -1.53 4.77 4.51
N ASN A 286 -0.53 4.17 5.15
CA ASN A 286 -0.71 3.19 6.23
C ASN A 286 -1.56 1.95 5.85
N LEU A 287 -1.47 1.48 4.61
CA LEU A 287 -2.25 0.33 4.15
C LEU A 287 -1.95 -0.97 4.92
N LEU A 288 -0.74 -1.12 5.45
CA LEU A 288 -0.35 -2.31 6.23
C LEU A 288 -0.93 -2.31 7.64
N GLU A 289 -1.23 -1.14 8.19
CA GLU A 289 -1.90 -1.02 9.50
C GLU A 289 -3.31 -1.61 9.45
N MET A 290 -3.89 -1.71 8.25
CA MET A 290 -5.22 -2.31 8.04
C MET A 290 -5.26 -3.84 8.04
N LYS A 291 -4.12 -4.54 7.90
CA LYS A 291 -4.08 -6.03 7.95
C LYS A 291 -4.70 -6.60 9.21
N THR A 292 -4.78 -5.82 10.28
CA THR A 292 -5.37 -6.22 11.56
C THR A 292 -6.64 -5.43 11.91
N GLY A 293 -7.02 -4.40 11.12
CA GLY A 293 -8.09 -3.46 11.49
C GLY A 293 -7.78 -2.65 12.76
N LYS A 294 -6.58 -2.77 13.30
CA LYS A 294 -6.13 -2.17 14.56
C LYS A 294 -4.76 -1.53 14.36
N LYS A 295 -4.58 -0.32 14.86
CA LYS A 295 -3.27 0.31 14.94
C LYS A 295 -2.37 -0.50 15.89
N PRO A 296 -1.09 -0.80 15.53
CA PRO A 296 -0.22 -1.51 16.45
C PRO A 296 -0.05 -0.71 17.75
N LEU A 297 -0.17 -1.38 18.86
CA LEU A 297 0.01 -0.82 20.20
C LEU A 297 1.47 -0.40 20.42
N SER A 298 2.38 -1.20 19.91
CA SER A 298 3.84 -1.01 19.98
C SER A 298 4.53 -2.00 19.06
N ASN A 299 5.88 -1.91 18.97
CA ASN A 299 6.71 -2.93 18.35
C ASN A 299 7.63 -3.53 19.41
N ILE A 300 7.81 -4.86 19.41
CA ILE A 300 8.62 -5.58 20.41
C ILE A 300 10.08 -5.12 20.46
N LYS A 301 10.63 -4.68 19.30
CA LYS A 301 12.01 -4.17 19.18
C LYS A 301 12.16 -2.78 19.80
N GLN A 302 11.07 -2.00 19.86
CA GLN A 302 11.02 -0.65 20.43
C GLN A 302 10.54 -0.64 21.87
N LEU A 303 10.02 -1.78 22.36
CA LEU A 303 9.52 -1.89 23.72
C LEU A 303 10.72 -1.98 24.68
N SER A 304 10.83 -1.00 25.58
CA SER A 304 11.67 -1.10 26.78
C SER A 304 11.04 -2.13 27.75
N ASN A 305 11.43 -2.14 29.02
CA ASN A 305 10.91 -3.15 29.95
C ASN A 305 9.37 -3.13 30.10
N ALA A 306 8.77 -1.94 30.17
CA ALA A 306 7.31 -1.77 30.22
C ALA A 306 6.84 -0.51 29.51
N LYS A 307 5.62 -0.54 28.93
CA LYS A 307 4.95 0.60 28.30
C LYS A 307 3.47 0.61 28.67
N THR A 308 2.99 1.71 29.21
CA THR A 308 1.57 1.93 29.48
C THR A 308 0.92 2.64 28.30
N LEU A 309 -0.27 2.18 27.91
CA LEU A 309 -1.04 2.70 26.77
C LEU A 309 -2.51 2.80 27.15
N VAL A 310 -3.21 3.75 26.53
CA VAL A 310 -4.67 3.79 26.51
C VAL A 310 -5.11 3.28 25.16
N VAL A 311 -6.01 2.30 25.15
CA VAL A 311 -6.51 1.66 23.95
C VAL A 311 -8.02 1.78 23.86
N ASP A 312 -8.55 1.96 22.66
CA ASP A 312 -9.97 1.84 22.37
C ASP A 312 -10.32 0.34 22.35
N ALA A 313 -11.26 -0.07 23.19
CA ALA A 313 -11.77 -1.43 23.25
C ALA A 313 -13.31 -1.40 23.25
N GLU A 314 -13.95 -2.51 22.91
CA GLU A 314 -15.40 -2.64 23.04
C GLU A 314 -15.81 -2.32 24.49
N GLY A 315 -16.52 -1.20 24.68
CA GLY A 315 -16.94 -0.72 26.00
C GLY A 315 -16.20 0.53 26.51
N GLY A 316 -15.31 1.15 25.70
CA GLY A 316 -14.63 2.41 26.00
C GLY A 316 -13.10 2.29 26.15
N ASN A 317 -12.46 3.42 26.42
CA ASN A 317 -11.00 3.48 26.59
C ASN A 317 -10.54 2.70 27.80
N ARG A 318 -9.60 1.77 27.60
CA ARG A 318 -8.94 0.98 28.66
C ARG A 318 -7.46 1.32 28.73
N SER A 319 -6.93 1.45 29.93
CA SER A 319 -5.48 1.56 30.15
C SER A 319 -4.88 0.16 30.29
N ILE A 320 -3.87 -0.14 29.46
CA ILE A 320 -3.15 -1.42 29.49
C ILE A 320 -1.66 -1.20 29.69
N VAL A 321 -0.99 -2.23 30.17
CA VAL A 321 0.46 -2.29 30.33
C VAL A 321 1.00 -3.41 29.45
N LEU A 322 1.93 -3.08 28.54
CA LEU A 322 2.74 -4.04 27.81
C LEU A 322 4.07 -4.23 28.52
N ILE A 323 4.46 -5.46 28.80
CA ILE A 323 5.70 -5.78 29.52
C ILE A 323 6.50 -6.78 28.69
N LYS A 324 7.77 -6.46 28.45
CA LYS A 324 8.68 -7.38 27.76
C LYS A 324 9.02 -8.53 28.71
N TYR A 325 8.85 -9.75 28.23
CA TYR A 325 9.13 -10.97 28.97
C TYR A 325 9.85 -11.97 28.05
N GLU A 326 11.15 -12.15 28.27
CA GLU A 326 12.02 -12.95 27.41
C GLU A 326 11.94 -12.45 25.93
N ASP A 327 11.60 -13.33 25.00
CA ASP A 327 11.44 -13.02 23.58
C ASP A 327 10.01 -12.66 23.17
N THR A 328 9.11 -12.43 24.15
CA THR A 328 7.70 -12.10 23.91
C THR A 328 7.24 -10.89 24.72
N VAL A 329 5.95 -10.59 24.65
CA VAL A 329 5.31 -9.50 25.41
C VAL A 329 4.11 -10.06 26.16
N LYS A 330 3.94 -9.65 27.42
CA LYS A 330 2.73 -9.86 28.21
C LYS A 330 1.96 -8.55 28.31
N ALA A 331 0.63 -8.64 28.32
CA ALA A 331 -0.26 -7.50 28.46
C ALA A 331 -1.25 -7.69 29.58
N TYR A 332 -1.45 -6.65 30.38
CA TYR A 332 -2.36 -6.63 31.53
C TYR A 332 -3.17 -5.34 31.53
N LEU A 333 -4.39 -5.38 32.12
CA LEU A 333 -5.06 -4.14 32.49
C LEU A 333 -4.20 -3.36 33.48
N ASN A 334 -4.10 -2.05 33.25
CA ASN A 334 -3.38 -1.15 34.14
C ASN A 334 -4.24 -0.85 35.38
N ASN A 335 -4.53 -1.90 36.15
CA ASN A 335 -5.39 -1.85 37.33
C ASN A 335 -4.88 -2.80 38.40
N CYS A 336 -4.43 -2.26 39.53
CA CYS A 336 -3.96 -3.06 40.66
C CYS A 336 -5.17 -3.59 41.47
N PRO A 337 -5.30 -4.92 41.67
CA PRO A 337 -6.45 -5.50 42.40
C PRO A 337 -6.58 -5.01 43.85
N HIS A 338 -5.50 -4.55 44.48
CA HIS A 338 -5.52 -4.06 45.86
C HIS A 338 -6.53 -2.91 46.09
N GLN A 339 -6.53 -1.88 45.24
CA GLN A 339 -7.40 -0.70 45.37
C GLN A 339 -7.98 -0.22 44.03
N ASN A 340 -7.88 -1.01 42.99
CA ASN A 340 -8.31 -0.64 41.63
C ASN A 340 -7.67 0.67 41.12
N VAL A 341 -6.40 0.87 41.45
CA VAL A 341 -5.61 2.05 40.96
C VAL A 341 -4.66 1.63 39.85
N PRO A 342 -4.27 2.56 38.93
CA PRO A 342 -3.26 2.25 37.95
C PRO A 342 -1.95 1.77 38.57
N LEU A 343 -1.32 0.75 37.97
CA LEU A 343 -0.04 0.22 38.44
C LEU A 343 1.09 1.26 38.43
N ASN A 344 0.95 2.28 37.60
CA ASN A 344 1.89 3.39 37.41
C ASN A 344 1.38 4.73 37.96
N GLU A 345 0.46 4.74 38.90
CA GLU A 345 -0.18 5.95 39.46
C GLU A 345 0.84 6.91 40.07
N ALA A 346 1.76 6.42 40.89
CA ALA A 346 2.74 7.25 41.57
C ALA A 346 4.03 7.44 40.75
N TYR A 347 4.49 6.41 40.09
CA TYR A 347 5.69 6.44 39.23
C TYR A 347 5.65 5.33 38.16
N LYS A 348 6.64 5.28 37.29
CA LYS A 348 6.74 4.23 36.26
C LYS A 348 6.79 2.84 36.90
N ILE A 349 6.14 1.87 36.24
CA ILE A 349 6.20 0.47 36.69
C ILE A 349 7.67 0.02 36.72
N ASP A 350 8.09 -0.45 37.87
CA ASP A 350 9.41 -1.04 38.07
C ASP A 350 9.35 -2.52 37.68
N VAL A 351 10.22 -2.92 36.74
CA VAL A 351 10.30 -4.28 36.21
C VAL A 351 11.65 -4.86 36.57
N ASN A 352 11.64 -5.94 37.37
CA ASN A 352 12.83 -6.70 37.68
C ASN A 352 12.96 -7.93 36.77
N PRO A 353 13.83 -7.86 35.73
CA PRO A 353 13.98 -8.95 34.76
C PRO A 353 14.61 -10.22 35.36
N PHE A 354 15.37 -10.09 36.46
CA PHE A 354 16.02 -11.24 37.12
C PHE A 354 15.02 -12.04 37.95
N GLU A 355 14.18 -11.36 38.71
CA GLU A 355 13.13 -11.96 39.51
C GLU A 355 11.85 -12.25 38.70
N LYS A 356 11.81 -11.76 37.47
CA LYS A 356 10.67 -11.85 36.55
C LYS A 356 9.39 -11.28 37.17
N THR A 357 9.53 -10.17 37.90
CA THR A 357 8.44 -9.47 38.58
C THR A 357 8.29 -8.03 38.12
N MET A 358 7.09 -7.49 38.30
CA MET A 358 6.78 -6.07 38.17
C MET A 358 6.15 -5.56 39.46
N LYS A 359 6.39 -4.28 39.76
CA LYS A 359 5.97 -3.65 41.00
C LYS A 359 4.92 -2.58 40.77
N CYS A 360 3.82 -2.62 41.49
CA CYS A 360 2.84 -1.54 41.56
C CYS A 360 3.45 -0.33 42.29
N SER A 361 3.28 0.87 41.69
CA SER A 361 3.91 2.10 42.17
C SER A 361 3.29 2.69 43.46
N VAL A 362 2.15 2.18 43.92
CA VAL A 362 1.41 2.79 45.02
C VAL A 362 1.66 2.07 46.37
N HIS A 363 1.50 0.76 46.41
CA HIS A 363 1.60 0.01 47.66
C HIS A 363 2.55 -1.18 47.62
N ASP A 364 3.50 -1.13 46.68
CA ASP A 364 4.60 -2.11 46.57
C ASP A 364 4.14 -3.57 46.41
N ALA A 365 3.00 -3.80 45.72
CA ALA A 365 2.59 -5.14 45.34
C ALA A 365 3.47 -5.65 44.20
N PHE A 366 4.01 -6.87 44.33
CA PHE A 366 4.87 -7.51 43.31
C PHE A 366 4.09 -8.61 42.58
N PHE A 367 4.08 -8.51 41.25
CA PHE A 367 3.38 -9.44 40.38
C PHE A 367 4.38 -10.18 39.49
N LYS A 368 4.20 -11.48 39.31
CA LYS A 368 4.92 -12.23 38.27
C LYS A 368 4.55 -11.71 36.90
N ILE A 369 5.55 -11.55 36.05
CA ILE A 369 5.31 -11.07 34.66
C ILE A 369 4.66 -12.17 33.81
N GLU A 370 4.86 -13.43 34.15
CA GLU A 370 4.38 -14.57 33.37
C GLU A 370 2.85 -14.70 33.40
N ASP A 371 2.23 -14.57 34.55
CA ASP A 371 0.81 -14.86 34.79
C ASP A 371 0.05 -13.75 35.58
N GLY A 372 0.75 -12.68 35.97
CA GLY A 372 0.16 -11.57 36.70
C GLY A 372 -0.13 -11.86 38.18
N LEU A 373 0.28 -13.02 38.74
CA LEU A 373 0.02 -13.39 40.11
C LEU A 373 0.80 -12.50 41.10
N CYS A 374 0.11 -11.94 42.09
CA CYS A 374 0.73 -11.18 43.17
C CYS A 374 1.46 -12.15 44.11
N VAL A 375 2.77 -11.98 44.23
CA VAL A 375 3.65 -12.85 45.04
C VAL A 375 4.15 -12.19 46.30
N ASP A 376 4.01 -10.88 46.42
CA ASP A 376 4.32 -10.12 47.64
C ASP A 376 3.49 -8.82 47.68
N GLY A 377 3.11 -8.38 48.85
CA GLY A 377 2.36 -7.16 49.05
C GLY A 377 0.88 -7.36 49.41
N PRO A 378 0.08 -6.27 49.38
CA PRO A 378 -1.26 -6.25 49.97
C PRO A 378 -2.32 -7.07 49.23
N CYS A 379 -2.07 -7.46 47.97
CA CYS A 379 -2.96 -8.30 47.16
C CYS A 379 -2.40 -9.73 46.97
N TRP A 380 -1.76 -10.27 47.96
CA TRP A 380 -1.21 -11.64 47.95
C TRP A 380 -2.20 -12.65 47.36
N ASN A 381 -1.75 -13.41 46.38
CA ASN A 381 -2.49 -14.45 45.66
C ASN A 381 -3.67 -13.97 44.78
N GLU A 382 -3.81 -12.66 44.55
CA GLU A 382 -4.67 -12.10 43.52
C GLU A 382 -3.88 -11.92 42.23
N SER A 383 -4.54 -11.87 41.05
CA SER A 383 -3.87 -11.72 39.77
C SER A 383 -4.35 -10.48 39.04
N LEU A 384 -3.44 -9.89 38.26
CA LEU A 384 -3.79 -8.88 37.24
C LEU A 384 -4.65 -9.50 36.17
N GLU A 385 -5.59 -8.74 35.63
CA GLU A 385 -6.39 -9.13 34.49
C GLU A 385 -5.52 -9.14 33.23
N THR A 386 -5.43 -10.27 32.55
CA THR A 386 -4.69 -10.43 31.28
C THR A 386 -5.42 -9.78 30.12
N VAL A 387 -4.66 -9.26 29.18
CA VAL A 387 -5.17 -8.73 27.91
C VAL A 387 -4.58 -9.55 26.79
N ASP A 388 -5.44 -10.11 25.94
CA ASP A 388 -5.01 -10.89 24.79
C ASP A 388 -4.41 -10.00 23.73
N ILE A 389 -3.21 -10.34 23.26
CA ILE A 389 -2.47 -9.63 22.24
C ILE A 389 -1.93 -10.60 21.18
N VAL A 390 -1.76 -10.10 19.98
CA VAL A 390 -1.11 -10.81 18.86
C VAL A 390 0.15 -10.03 18.46
N ILE A 391 1.24 -10.76 18.20
CA ILE A 391 2.48 -10.18 17.68
C ILE A 391 2.67 -10.75 16.27
N ASP A 392 2.79 -9.87 15.29
CA ASP A 392 3.02 -10.28 13.89
C ASP A 392 4.50 -10.57 13.60
N GLU A 393 4.79 -10.99 12.36
CA GLU A 393 6.14 -11.34 11.93
C GLU A 393 7.12 -10.15 11.92
N SER A 394 6.62 -8.92 11.84
CA SER A 394 7.43 -7.68 11.93
C SER A 394 7.75 -7.30 13.38
N GLY A 395 7.07 -7.93 14.34
CA GLY A 395 7.16 -7.67 15.76
C GLY A 395 6.18 -6.59 16.24
N ASP A 396 5.19 -6.21 15.43
CA ASP A 396 4.14 -5.29 15.81
C ASP A 396 3.09 -5.98 16.69
N ILE A 397 2.64 -5.29 17.74
CA ILE A 397 1.79 -5.81 18.81
C ILE A 397 0.39 -5.23 18.64
N TYR A 398 -0.64 -6.07 18.63
CA TYR A 398 -2.05 -5.69 18.47
C TYR A 398 -2.91 -6.29 19.60
N LEU A 399 -4.07 -5.68 19.86
CA LEU A 399 -5.13 -6.37 20.61
C LEU A 399 -5.66 -7.54 19.78
N ALA A 400 -5.83 -8.70 20.40
CA ALA A 400 -6.39 -9.88 19.76
C ALA A 400 -7.84 -9.68 19.31
#